data_5c7ba9f348dde85845f60dcb1a8df6ee
#
_entry.id   5c7ba9f348dde85845f60dcb1a8df6ee
#
_cell.length_a   1.000
_cell.length_b   1.000
_cell.length_c   1.000
_cell.angle_alpha   90.00
_cell.angle_beta   90.00
_cell.angle_gamma   90.00
#
_symmetry.space_group_name_H-M   'P 1'
#
loop_
_entity.id
_entity.type
_entity.pdbx_description
1 polymer ?
#
loop_
_entity_poly.entity_id
_entity_poly.type
_entity_poly.pdbx_seq_one_letter_code
_entity_poly.pdbx_strand_id
1 'polypeptide(L)'
;MQTSGMAVSQPPAARLLDADHRGLTIGLVLSVTLVAFEALAVATVMPVARDDLGGLRFYAWAFSAFLLASLVSIAWAGAECDRKGPARPLAVALILFGAGLAIAGAAPSMPVLVLGRAVQGFGAGALTSVAYVSIGRGFDEELRPRMFAVLSSAWVIPGLLGPAAAAGVAEYIGWRAVFAGLLPLLAIAAYLVLPPLSKLAPVANGAAPADTTPQLRRALRLATGVGLVLAGVSSPSILLGAALVPVGLLVAVPAFLRLVPRGTVRLQRGTSAAVAGMGLLNLAFFGSETFIPLALKEIRGESTLVSGLVLTAATLGWTAGAWAAERLGRRVDRRTIALPGALVLTLGIAGVSTTVFPAVSITFVALSWAVGGFGIGLAYSTFSLVVLAGAQEGSEGAAASGMKLAEVLGGAIGIGLGGALIAAGEAAGRVELATFGVFAFTAVAAVFCALAGSRLIAHAVSNAPEGAHLPTPAVPVTEQH
;
A
#
# COMPACT_ATOMS: atom_id res chain seq x y z
N MET A 1 17.80 -4.70 64.20
CA MET A 1 17.38 -5.60 63.09
C MET A 1 17.22 -4.73 61.85
N GLN A 2 18.26 -4.69 61.00
CA GLN A 2 18.21 -4.00 59.71
C GLN A 2 17.64 -4.96 58.68
N THR A 3 16.47 -4.67 58.16
CA THR A 3 15.91 -5.39 57.02
C THR A 3 16.62 -4.86 55.77
N SER A 4 17.58 -5.62 55.30
CA SER A 4 18.24 -5.43 53.99
C SER A 4 17.18 -5.60 52.88
N GLY A 5 16.72 -4.45 52.31
CA GLY A 5 15.87 -4.48 51.14
C GLY A 5 16.69 -4.98 49.94
N MET A 6 16.40 -6.20 49.49
CA MET A 6 16.89 -6.68 48.20
C MET A 6 16.30 -5.78 47.13
N ALA A 7 17.16 -4.94 46.57
CA ALA A 7 16.87 -4.22 45.32
C ALA A 7 16.63 -5.27 44.24
N VAL A 8 15.36 -5.46 43.85
CA VAL A 8 15.01 -6.22 42.66
C VAL A 8 15.59 -5.45 41.48
N SER A 9 16.69 -5.93 40.93
CA SER A 9 17.27 -5.36 39.71
C SER A 9 16.23 -5.52 38.60
N GLN A 10 15.68 -4.40 38.15
CA GLN A 10 14.82 -4.42 36.96
C GLN A 10 15.64 -5.00 35.79
N PRO A 11 15.12 -5.98 35.04
CA PRO A 11 15.80 -6.48 33.87
C PRO A 11 16.10 -5.30 32.92
N PRO A 12 17.26 -5.30 32.22
CA PRO A 12 17.60 -4.24 31.27
C PRO A 12 16.47 -4.10 30.25
N ALA A 13 16.08 -2.86 29.98
CA ALA A 13 15.00 -2.57 29.02
C ALA A 13 15.27 -3.29 27.69
N ALA A 14 14.36 -4.14 27.26
CA ALA A 14 14.47 -4.93 26.04
C ALA A 14 14.72 -4.01 24.82
N ARG A 15 15.59 -4.43 23.91
CA ARG A 15 15.96 -3.67 22.70
C ARG A 15 15.63 -4.48 21.46
N LEU A 16 15.26 -3.81 20.38
CA LEU A 16 14.93 -4.46 19.09
C LEU A 16 16.08 -5.27 18.50
N LEU A 17 17.33 -4.95 18.85
CA LEU A 17 18.54 -5.59 18.33
C LEU A 17 19.24 -6.49 19.37
N ASP A 18 18.57 -6.84 20.46
CA ASP A 18 19.06 -7.85 21.40
C ASP A 18 19.17 -9.22 20.72
N ALA A 19 19.91 -10.14 21.31
CA ALA A 19 20.18 -11.46 20.75
C ALA A 19 18.91 -12.21 20.36
N ASP A 20 17.83 -12.03 21.11
CA ASP A 20 16.54 -12.72 20.92
C ASP A 20 15.68 -12.09 19.80
N HIS A 21 15.78 -10.77 19.59
CA HIS A 21 14.92 -10.04 18.64
C HIS A 21 15.63 -9.65 17.34
N ARG A 22 16.98 -9.57 17.31
CA ARG A 22 17.72 -9.06 16.14
C ARG A 22 17.43 -9.80 14.84
N GLY A 23 17.36 -11.13 14.87
CA GLY A 23 17.08 -11.92 13.67
C GLY A 23 15.69 -11.64 13.11
N LEU A 24 14.69 -11.57 13.98
CA LEU A 24 13.31 -11.24 13.62
C LEU A 24 13.20 -9.80 13.10
N THR A 25 13.80 -8.84 13.82
CA THR A 25 13.80 -7.42 13.43
C THR A 25 14.42 -7.22 12.06
N ILE A 26 15.66 -7.66 11.86
CA ILE A 26 16.39 -7.48 10.59
C ILE A 26 15.68 -8.23 9.46
N GLY A 27 15.25 -9.46 9.70
CA GLY A 27 14.57 -10.26 8.69
C GLY A 27 13.23 -9.67 8.24
N LEU A 28 12.40 -9.17 9.16
CA LEU A 28 11.14 -8.49 8.82
C LEU A 28 11.39 -7.17 8.06
N VAL A 29 12.33 -6.35 8.53
CA VAL A 29 12.69 -5.08 7.87
C VAL A 29 13.19 -5.35 6.46
N LEU A 30 14.13 -6.29 6.29
CA LEU A 30 14.66 -6.64 4.97
C LEU A 30 13.57 -7.18 4.05
N SER A 31 12.67 -8.03 4.54
CA SER A 31 11.56 -8.57 3.75
C SER A 31 10.62 -7.46 3.23
N VAL A 32 10.26 -6.49 4.08
CA VAL A 32 9.41 -5.36 3.69
C VAL A 32 10.18 -4.40 2.77
N THR A 33 11.46 -4.15 3.04
CA THR A 33 12.33 -3.34 2.17
C THR A 33 12.41 -3.92 0.75
N LEU A 34 12.49 -5.25 0.61
CA LEU A 34 12.51 -5.91 -0.70
C LEU A 34 11.20 -5.74 -1.45
N VAL A 35 10.06 -5.86 -0.77
CA VAL A 35 8.74 -5.61 -1.39
C VAL A 35 8.60 -4.15 -1.81
N ALA A 36 9.06 -3.22 -0.97
CA ALA A 36 9.02 -1.79 -1.26
C ALA A 36 9.93 -1.41 -2.44
N PHE A 37 11.17 -1.94 -2.44
CA PHE A 37 12.12 -1.73 -3.54
C PHE A 37 11.53 -2.24 -4.86
N GLU A 38 11.00 -3.45 -4.85
CA GLU A 38 10.44 -4.10 -6.02
C GLU A 38 9.26 -3.30 -6.61
N ALA A 39 8.34 -2.86 -5.77
CA ALA A 39 7.17 -2.08 -6.21
C ALA A 39 7.58 -0.82 -6.98
N LEU A 40 8.60 -0.10 -6.50
CA LEU A 40 9.10 1.13 -7.11
C LEU A 40 10.01 0.85 -8.33
N ALA A 41 10.85 -0.19 -8.23
CA ALA A 41 11.74 -0.60 -9.29
C ALA A 41 10.97 -1.03 -10.54
N VAL A 42 9.91 -1.82 -10.37
CA VAL A 42 9.08 -2.30 -11.49
C VAL A 42 8.41 -1.14 -12.21
N ALA A 43 7.90 -0.13 -11.50
CA ALA A 43 7.32 1.06 -12.13
C ALA A 43 8.33 1.76 -13.06
N THR A 44 9.60 1.80 -12.65
CA THR A 44 10.68 2.43 -13.41
C THR A 44 11.07 1.63 -14.66
N VAL A 45 11.19 0.28 -14.55
CA VAL A 45 11.74 -0.55 -15.63
C VAL A 45 10.68 -1.13 -16.58
N MET A 46 9.42 -1.05 -16.23
CA MET A 46 8.32 -1.63 -17.01
C MET A 46 8.24 -1.13 -18.46
N PRO A 47 8.50 0.18 -18.77
CA PRO A 47 8.55 0.62 -20.16
C PRO A 47 9.62 -0.08 -21.00
N VAL A 48 10.80 -0.38 -20.40
CA VAL A 48 11.88 -1.12 -21.07
C VAL A 48 11.49 -2.58 -21.27
N ALA A 49 10.89 -3.20 -20.25
CA ALA A 49 10.40 -4.58 -20.36
C ALA A 49 9.31 -4.71 -21.43
N ARG A 50 8.43 -3.71 -21.57
CA ARG A 50 7.40 -3.66 -22.59
C ARG A 50 7.99 -3.55 -23.99
N ASP A 51 9.04 -2.76 -24.19
CA ASP A 51 9.68 -2.65 -25.50
C ASP A 51 10.32 -3.94 -25.94
N ASP A 52 10.94 -4.66 -24.99
CA ASP A 52 11.59 -5.94 -25.26
C ASP A 52 10.56 -7.09 -25.53
N LEU A 53 9.45 -7.10 -24.80
CA LEU A 53 8.45 -8.18 -24.85
C LEU A 53 7.24 -7.87 -25.72
N GLY A 54 7.04 -6.60 -26.11
CA GLY A 54 5.85 -6.13 -26.82
C GLY A 54 4.59 -6.11 -25.93
N GLY A 55 3.45 -5.79 -26.52
CA GLY A 55 2.14 -5.96 -25.86
C GLY A 55 1.78 -4.89 -24.85
N LEU A 56 1.70 -3.62 -25.25
CA LEU A 56 1.32 -2.47 -24.43
C LEU A 56 0.00 -2.71 -23.66
N ARG A 57 -0.95 -3.43 -24.25
CA ARG A 57 -2.22 -3.79 -23.58
C ARG A 57 -2.04 -4.55 -22.25
N PHE A 58 -0.92 -5.23 -22.06
CA PHE A 58 -0.60 -5.94 -20.83
C PHE A 58 0.19 -5.11 -19.82
N TYR A 59 0.62 -3.90 -20.20
CA TYR A 59 1.43 -3.02 -19.34
C TYR A 59 0.79 -2.79 -17.96
N ALA A 60 -0.45 -2.36 -17.93
CA ALA A 60 -1.19 -2.14 -16.67
C ALA A 60 -1.47 -3.45 -15.92
N TRP A 61 -1.63 -4.56 -16.65
CA TRP A 61 -1.85 -5.86 -16.03
C TRP A 61 -0.66 -6.34 -15.19
N ALA A 62 0.56 -5.95 -15.53
CA ALA A 62 1.74 -6.26 -14.73
C ALA A 62 1.65 -5.68 -13.30
N PHE A 63 0.92 -4.59 -13.11
CA PHE A 63 0.67 -3.95 -11.81
C PHE A 63 -0.65 -4.42 -11.19
N SER A 64 -1.74 -4.38 -11.97
CA SER A 64 -3.07 -4.75 -11.46
C SER A 64 -3.14 -6.20 -11.01
N ALA A 65 -2.53 -7.14 -11.73
CA ALA A 65 -2.48 -8.56 -11.34
C ALA A 65 -1.73 -8.75 -10.02
N PHE A 66 -0.63 -8.04 -9.82
CA PHE A 66 0.10 -8.02 -8.54
C PHE A 66 -0.79 -7.55 -7.39
N LEU A 67 -1.46 -6.41 -7.56
CA LEU A 67 -2.32 -5.82 -6.53
C LEU A 67 -3.54 -6.71 -6.24
N LEU A 68 -4.22 -7.24 -7.26
CA LEU A 68 -5.36 -8.14 -7.07
C LEU A 68 -4.98 -9.44 -6.37
N ALA A 69 -3.83 -10.00 -6.69
CA ALA A 69 -3.31 -11.18 -6.01
C ALA A 69 -2.91 -10.88 -4.56
N SER A 70 -2.30 -9.71 -4.31
CA SER A 70 -1.93 -9.28 -2.95
C SER A 70 -3.15 -9.08 -2.06
N LEU A 71 -4.26 -8.57 -2.59
CA LEU A 71 -5.51 -8.42 -1.88
C LEU A 71 -6.05 -9.76 -1.36
N VAL A 72 -5.98 -10.81 -2.17
CA VAL A 72 -6.39 -12.17 -1.78
C VAL A 72 -5.46 -12.74 -0.70
N SER A 73 -4.16 -12.56 -0.89
CA SER A 73 -3.16 -13.13 0.01
C SER A 73 -3.11 -12.45 1.37
N ILE A 74 -3.43 -11.17 1.48
CA ILE A 74 -3.57 -10.47 2.77
C ILE A 74 -4.63 -11.17 3.64
N ALA A 75 -5.80 -11.48 3.06
CA ALA A 75 -6.86 -12.17 3.76
C ALA A 75 -6.50 -13.63 4.11
N TRP A 76 -5.82 -14.32 3.19
CA TRP A 76 -5.34 -15.69 3.40
C TRP A 76 -4.29 -15.76 4.51
N ALA A 77 -3.30 -14.88 4.50
CA ALA A 77 -2.17 -14.91 5.42
C ALA A 77 -2.60 -14.65 6.87
N GLY A 78 -3.53 -13.71 7.10
CA GLY A 78 -4.09 -13.48 8.42
C GLY A 78 -4.74 -14.75 9.00
N ALA A 79 -5.63 -15.38 8.21
CA ALA A 79 -6.28 -16.61 8.58
C ALA A 79 -5.31 -17.78 8.89
N GLU A 80 -4.29 -17.92 8.07
CA GLU A 80 -3.31 -19.00 8.21
C GLU A 80 -2.36 -18.76 9.40
N CYS A 81 -2.04 -17.50 9.71
CA CYS A 81 -1.29 -17.13 10.92
C CYS A 81 -2.04 -17.52 12.19
N ASP A 82 -3.37 -17.33 12.23
CA ASP A 82 -4.18 -17.69 13.40
C ASP A 82 -4.23 -19.20 13.58
N ARG A 83 -4.30 -19.97 12.50
CA ARG A 83 -4.40 -21.44 12.54
C ARG A 83 -3.07 -22.14 12.78
N LYS A 84 -1.98 -21.69 12.19
CA LYS A 84 -0.70 -22.43 12.14
C LYS A 84 0.51 -21.63 12.61
N GLY A 85 0.28 -20.43 13.14
CA GLY A 85 1.37 -19.51 13.50
C GLY A 85 1.97 -18.80 12.27
N PRO A 86 2.83 -17.80 12.48
CA PRO A 86 3.32 -16.93 11.39
C PRO A 86 4.42 -17.55 10.52
N ALA A 87 5.17 -18.54 10.99
CA ALA A 87 6.32 -19.08 10.28
C ALA A 87 5.98 -19.73 8.94
N ARG A 88 4.93 -20.58 8.91
CA ARG A 88 4.51 -21.30 7.71
C ARG A 88 3.95 -20.37 6.63
N PRO A 89 2.98 -19.47 6.91
CA PRO A 89 2.50 -18.53 5.90
C PRO A 89 3.60 -17.59 5.41
N LEU A 90 4.58 -17.20 6.26
CA LEU A 90 5.73 -16.42 5.80
C LEU A 90 6.63 -17.22 4.84
N ALA A 91 6.93 -18.47 5.15
CA ALA A 91 7.72 -19.32 4.25
C ALA A 91 7.06 -19.46 2.88
N VAL A 92 5.74 -19.70 2.84
CA VAL A 92 4.98 -19.75 1.59
C VAL A 92 5.02 -18.41 0.87
N ALA A 93 4.87 -17.30 1.59
CA ALA A 93 4.94 -15.95 1.03
C ALA A 93 6.30 -15.66 0.37
N LEU A 94 7.40 -16.00 1.05
CA LEU A 94 8.77 -15.82 0.51
C LEU A 94 9.01 -16.69 -0.72
N ILE A 95 8.55 -17.95 -0.70
CA ILE A 95 8.67 -18.87 -1.86
C ILE A 95 7.90 -18.32 -3.04
N LEU A 96 6.63 -17.89 -2.85
CA LEU A 96 5.81 -17.36 -3.94
C LEU A 96 6.34 -16.01 -4.45
N PHE A 97 6.82 -15.15 -3.56
CA PHE A 97 7.44 -13.88 -3.97
C PHE A 97 8.69 -14.15 -4.83
N GLY A 98 9.56 -15.06 -4.38
CA GLY A 98 10.75 -15.46 -5.14
C GLY A 98 10.44 -16.18 -6.46
N ALA A 99 9.47 -17.09 -6.47
CA ALA A 99 9.01 -17.75 -7.69
C ALA A 99 8.46 -16.73 -8.69
N GLY A 100 7.66 -15.75 -8.21
CA GLY A 100 7.16 -14.67 -9.05
C GLY A 100 8.28 -13.80 -9.63
N LEU A 101 9.30 -13.45 -8.83
CA LEU A 101 10.51 -12.76 -9.31
C LEU A 101 11.23 -13.55 -10.40
N ALA A 102 11.42 -14.86 -10.20
CA ALA A 102 12.07 -15.73 -11.18
C ALA A 102 11.26 -15.84 -12.49
N ILE A 103 9.94 -16.03 -12.39
CA ILE A 103 9.05 -16.11 -13.56
C ILE A 103 9.05 -14.77 -14.32
N ALA A 104 8.94 -13.64 -13.62
CA ALA A 104 8.92 -12.32 -14.25
C ALA A 104 10.28 -11.98 -14.87
N GLY A 105 11.40 -12.26 -14.17
CA GLY A 105 12.75 -12.03 -14.69
C GLY A 105 13.13 -12.91 -15.87
N ALA A 106 12.59 -14.12 -15.96
CA ALA A 106 12.79 -15.04 -17.09
C ALA A 106 11.72 -14.95 -18.19
N ALA A 107 10.77 -14.01 -18.07
CA ALA A 107 9.60 -13.94 -18.95
C ALA A 107 10.00 -13.74 -20.44
N PRO A 108 9.53 -14.60 -21.35
CA PRO A 108 9.72 -14.45 -22.80
C PRO A 108 8.62 -13.60 -23.45
N SER A 109 7.56 -13.22 -22.72
CA SER A 109 6.43 -12.44 -23.21
C SER A 109 5.73 -11.72 -22.08
N MET A 110 4.99 -10.63 -22.39
CA MET A 110 4.21 -9.88 -21.39
C MET A 110 3.19 -10.74 -20.63
N PRO A 111 2.42 -11.67 -21.22
CA PRO A 111 1.53 -12.52 -20.44
C PRO A 111 2.25 -13.37 -19.37
N VAL A 112 3.44 -13.90 -19.67
CA VAL A 112 4.26 -14.65 -18.70
C VAL A 112 4.76 -13.72 -17.59
N LEU A 113 5.17 -12.51 -17.95
CA LEU A 113 5.55 -11.49 -16.97
C LEU A 113 4.37 -11.17 -16.03
N VAL A 114 3.16 -10.96 -16.58
CA VAL A 114 1.93 -10.71 -15.79
C VAL A 114 1.62 -11.89 -14.86
N LEU A 115 1.79 -13.13 -15.33
CA LEU A 115 1.64 -14.31 -14.45
C LEU A 115 2.66 -14.29 -13.31
N GLY A 116 3.93 -14.01 -13.61
CA GLY A 116 4.97 -13.83 -12.58
C GLY A 116 4.60 -12.75 -11.58
N ARG A 117 4.05 -11.63 -12.05
CA ARG A 117 3.55 -10.52 -11.19
C ARG A 117 2.38 -10.95 -10.30
N ALA A 118 1.45 -11.76 -10.81
CA ALA A 118 0.36 -12.29 -9.97
C ALA A 118 0.87 -13.21 -8.86
N VAL A 119 1.78 -14.13 -9.18
CA VAL A 119 2.42 -15.02 -8.19
C VAL A 119 3.20 -14.21 -7.15
N GLN A 120 3.97 -13.24 -7.61
CA GLN A 120 4.75 -12.32 -6.78
C GLN A 120 3.87 -11.47 -5.87
N GLY A 121 2.78 -10.92 -6.42
CA GLY A 121 1.80 -10.13 -5.66
C GLY A 121 1.15 -10.92 -4.53
N PHE A 122 0.82 -12.20 -4.78
CA PHE A 122 0.34 -13.07 -3.73
C PHE A 122 1.38 -13.23 -2.61
N GLY A 123 2.65 -13.44 -2.96
CA GLY A 123 3.75 -13.47 -2.00
C GLY A 123 3.88 -12.16 -1.21
N ALA A 124 3.89 -11.01 -1.89
CA ALA A 124 4.07 -9.69 -1.29
C ALA A 124 2.97 -9.32 -0.29
N GLY A 125 1.70 -9.55 -0.65
CA GLY A 125 0.57 -9.27 0.23
C GLY A 125 0.59 -10.14 1.48
N ALA A 126 0.88 -11.44 1.33
CA ALA A 126 1.04 -12.35 2.45
C ALA A 126 2.22 -11.96 3.36
N LEU A 127 3.35 -11.59 2.77
CA LEU A 127 4.57 -11.16 3.47
C LEU A 127 4.30 -9.95 4.35
N THR A 128 3.65 -8.93 3.79
CA THR A 128 3.26 -7.73 4.53
C THR A 128 2.31 -8.06 5.68
N SER A 129 1.27 -8.87 5.43
CA SER A 129 0.30 -9.27 6.47
C SER A 129 0.96 -10.04 7.61
N VAL A 130 1.82 -11.03 7.28
CA VAL A 130 2.54 -11.83 8.29
C VAL A 130 3.51 -10.96 9.09
N ALA A 131 4.16 -9.96 8.46
CA ALA A 131 5.06 -9.06 9.18
C ALA A 131 4.33 -8.31 10.31
N TYR A 132 3.15 -7.79 10.06
CA TYR A 132 2.33 -7.14 11.10
C TYR A 132 1.93 -8.10 12.23
N VAL A 133 1.48 -9.32 11.89
CA VAL A 133 1.15 -10.36 12.89
C VAL A 133 2.38 -10.75 13.72
N SER A 134 3.54 -10.85 13.07
CA SER A 134 4.80 -11.21 13.73
C SER A 134 5.26 -10.16 14.72
N ILE A 135 5.00 -8.88 14.47
CA ILE A 135 5.28 -7.81 15.44
C ILE A 135 4.39 -7.98 16.68
N GLY A 136 3.10 -8.23 16.48
CA GLY A 136 2.17 -8.42 17.59
C GLY A 136 2.46 -9.63 18.48
N ARG A 137 3.12 -10.68 17.95
CA ARG A 137 3.39 -11.92 18.65
C ARG A 137 4.84 -12.14 19.08
N GLY A 138 5.78 -11.53 18.36
CA GLY A 138 7.22 -11.74 18.54
C GLY A 138 7.93 -10.65 19.33
N PHE A 139 7.21 -9.59 19.72
CA PHE A 139 7.78 -8.49 20.49
C PHE A 139 6.90 -8.16 21.71
N ASP A 140 7.56 -7.81 22.82
CA ASP A 140 6.90 -7.30 24.00
C ASP A 140 6.10 -6.05 23.69
N GLU A 141 5.02 -5.80 24.43
CA GLU A 141 4.08 -4.72 24.18
C GLU A 141 4.76 -3.36 24.09
N GLU A 142 5.77 -3.11 24.91
CA GLU A 142 6.56 -1.88 24.90
C GLU A 142 7.42 -1.69 23.64
N LEU A 143 7.84 -2.77 22.99
CA LEU A 143 8.67 -2.75 21.78
C LEU A 143 7.84 -2.66 20.49
N ARG A 144 6.56 -3.07 20.50
CA ARG A 144 5.70 -3.08 19.30
C ARG A 144 5.63 -1.73 18.59
N PRO A 145 5.38 -0.58 19.29
CA PRO A 145 5.34 0.72 18.61
C PRO A 145 6.66 1.08 17.93
N ARG A 146 7.79 0.76 18.57
CA ARG A 146 9.12 0.99 18.01
C ARG A 146 9.36 0.12 16.78
N MET A 147 8.95 -1.14 16.82
CA MET A 147 9.09 -2.05 15.67
C MET A 147 8.21 -1.62 14.48
N PHE A 148 6.98 -1.15 14.73
CA PHE A 148 6.14 -0.57 13.67
C PHE A 148 6.79 0.67 13.03
N ALA A 149 7.43 1.54 13.83
CA ALA A 149 8.15 2.71 13.31
C ALA A 149 9.35 2.29 12.44
N VAL A 150 10.12 1.30 12.87
CA VAL A 150 11.24 0.73 12.11
C VAL A 150 10.75 0.07 10.82
N LEU A 151 9.66 -0.69 10.87
CA LEU A 151 9.07 -1.31 9.69
C LEU A 151 8.55 -0.27 8.68
N SER A 152 7.97 0.83 9.16
CA SER A 152 7.54 1.94 8.30
C SER A 152 8.73 2.63 7.62
N SER A 153 9.87 2.75 8.32
CA SER A 153 11.09 3.31 7.74
C SER A 153 11.73 2.42 6.66
N ALA A 154 11.35 1.13 6.60
CA ALA A 154 11.80 0.20 5.56
C ALA A 154 11.43 0.63 4.13
N TRP A 155 10.48 1.54 3.98
CA TRP A 155 10.09 2.14 2.69
C TRP A 155 10.95 3.33 2.28
N VAL A 156 11.67 3.96 3.21
CA VAL A 156 12.41 5.21 2.95
C VAL A 156 13.58 4.98 2.00
N ILE A 157 14.42 3.98 2.28
CA ILE A 157 15.59 3.67 1.43
C ILE A 157 15.16 3.23 0.03
N PRO A 158 14.23 2.26 -0.14
CA PRO A 158 13.69 1.94 -1.46
C PRO A 158 13.10 3.14 -2.18
N GLY A 159 12.37 4.00 -1.47
CA GLY A 159 11.77 5.18 -2.06
C GLY A 159 12.79 6.19 -2.59
N LEU A 160 13.89 6.36 -1.87
CA LEU A 160 14.94 7.31 -2.24
C LEU A 160 15.85 6.78 -3.35
N LEU A 161 16.25 5.52 -3.26
CA LEU A 161 17.27 4.93 -4.13
C LEU A 161 16.71 3.95 -5.15
N GLY A 162 15.53 3.36 -4.87
CA GLY A 162 14.96 2.27 -5.66
C GLY A 162 14.80 2.59 -7.14
N PRO A 163 14.06 3.65 -7.51
CA PRO A 163 13.84 3.98 -8.91
C PRO A 163 15.14 4.28 -9.67
N ALA A 164 16.05 5.06 -9.09
CA ALA A 164 17.32 5.39 -9.71
C ALA A 164 18.26 4.17 -9.83
N ALA A 165 18.32 3.32 -8.79
CA ALA A 165 19.09 2.09 -8.83
C ALA A 165 18.54 1.09 -9.85
N ALA A 166 17.21 0.92 -9.90
CA ALA A 166 16.56 0.06 -10.88
C ALA A 166 16.78 0.54 -12.32
N ALA A 167 16.72 1.87 -12.54
CA ALA A 167 17.01 2.47 -13.83
C ALA A 167 18.44 2.18 -14.27
N GLY A 168 19.43 2.38 -13.38
CA GLY A 168 20.83 2.07 -13.66
C GLY A 168 21.05 0.58 -13.98
N VAL A 169 20.49 -0.32 -13.17
CA VAL A 169 20.57 -1.76 -13.45
C VAL A 169 19.94 -2.11 -14.80
N ALA A 170 18.78 -1.51 -15.12
CA ALA A 170 18.09 -1.76 -16.38
C ALA A 170 18.88 -1.26 -17.60
N GLU A 171 19.58 -0.12 -17.46
CA GLU A 171 20.34 0.49 -18.54
C GLU A 171 21.65 -0.24 -18.82
N TYR A 172 22.40 -0.65 -17.76
CA TYR A 172 23.73 -1.25 -17.91
C TYR A 172 23.75 -2.79 -17.98
N ILE A 173 22.79 -3.46 -17.37
CA ILE A 173 22.74 -4.93 -17.26
C ILE A 173 21.50 -5.49 -17.97
N GLY A 174 20.39 -4.74 -17.91
CA GLY A 174 19.10 -5.12 -18.46
C GLY A 174 18.00 -5.23 -17.39
N TRP A 175 16.76 -5.01 -17.78
CA TRP A 175 15.60 -4.98 -16.89
C TRP A 175 15.36 -6.29 -16.14
N ARG A 176 15.75 -7.43 -16.74
CA ARG A 176 15.63 -8.76 -16.10
C ARG A 176 16.48 -8.87 -14.83
N ALA A 177 17.62 -8.19 -14.81
CA ALA A 177 18.52 -8.19 -13.67
C ALA A 177 17.91 -7.51 -12.44
N VAL A 178 16.96 -6.61 -12.62
CA VAL A 178 16.23 -5.98 -11.50
C VAL A 178 15.43 -7.02 -10.71
N PHE A 179 14.78 -7.96 -11.40
CA PHE A 179 14.06 -9.07 -10.75
C PHE A 179 15.03 -10.11 -10.15
N ALA A 180 16.02 -10.53 -10.93
CA ALA A 180 16.98 -11.55 -10.51
C ALA A 180 17.84 -11.11 -9.33
N GLY A 181 18.25 -9.85 -9.27
CA GLY A 181 19.06 -9.29 -8.20
C GLY A 181 18.39 -9.27 -6.83
N LEU A 182 17.06 -9.34 -6.77
CA LEU A 182 16.32 -9.44 -5.52
C LEU A 182 16.32 -10.85 -4.92
N LEU A 183 16.56 -11.90 -5.72
CA LEU A 183 16.51 -13.29 -5.25
C LEU A 183 17.54 -13.61 -4.16
N PRO A 184 18.83 -13.23 -4.28
CA PRO A 184 19.80 -13.43 -3.22
C PRO A 184 19.42 -12.70 -1.93
N LEU A 185 18.95 -11.46 -2.03
CA LEU A 185 18.53 -10.67 -0.88
C LEU A 185 17.31 -11.28 -0.20
N LEU A 186 16.37 -11.84 -0.98
CA LEU A 186 15.21 -12.58 -0.46
C LEU A 186 15.65 -13.84 0.29
N ALA A 187 16.63 -14.58 -0.21
CA ALA A 187 17.19 -15.75 0.48
C ALA A 187 17.83 -15.36 1.82
N ILE A 188 18.55 -14.24 1.88
CA ILE A 188 19.11 -13.70 3.13
C ILE A 188 17.98 -13.32 4.10
N ALA A 189 16.95 -12.63 3.62
CA ALA A 189 15.77 -12.27 4.44
C ALA A 189 15.11 -13.52 5.03
N ALA A 190 14.89 -14.55 4.20
CA ALA A 190 14.32 -15.83 4.62
C ALA A 190 15.17 -16.52 5.70
N TYR A 191 16.49 -16.57 5.49
CA TYR A 191 17.41 -17.15 6.45
C TYR A 191 17.40 -16.47 7.81
N LEU A 192 17.22 -15.15 7.84
CA LEU A 192 17.19 -14.35 9.07
C LEU A 192 15.84 -14.44 9.78
N VAL A 193 14.71 -14.46 9.03
CA VAL A 193 13.37 -14.31 9.62
C VAL A 193 12.73 -15.64 10.00
N LEU A 194 12.97 -16.72 9.25
CA LEU A 194 12.26 -17.98 9.47
C LEU A 194 12.64 -18.69 10.79
N PRO A 195 13.93 -18.75 11.21
CA PRO A 195 14.29 -19.44 12.46
C PRO A 195 13.65 -18.82 13.71
N PRO A 196 13.70 -17.48 13.96
CA PRO A 196 13.01 -16.91 15.11
C PRO A 196 11.49 -17.05 15.04
N LEU A 197 10.88 -16.94 13.84
CA LEU A 197 9.44 -17.12 13.68
C LEU A 197 8.95 -18.53 13.94
N SER A 198 9.76 -19.54 13.64
CA SER A 198 9.41 -20.94 13.91
C SER A 198 9.26 -21.27 15.42
N LYS A 199 9.83 -20.41 16.28
CA LYS A 199 9.69 -20.53 17.74
C LYS A 199 8.39 -19.92 18.26
N LEU A 200 7.69 -19.11 17.47
CA LEU A 200 6.41 -18.51 17.84
C LEU A 200 5.28 -19.52 17.66
N ALA A 201 4.72 -19.97 18.76
CA ALA A 201 3.64 -20.94 18.76
C ALA A 201 2.37 -20.40 18.06
N PRO A 202 1.53 -21.28 17.48
CA PRO A 202 0.15 -20.94 17.15
C PRO A 202 -0.59 -20.45 18.39
N VAL A 203 -1.64 -19.65 18.21
CA VAL A 203 -2.45 -19.19 19.37
C VAL A 203 -3.09 -20.37 20.04
N ALA A 204 -2.57 -20.74 21.21
CA ALA A 204 -3.03 -21.88 22.01
C ALA A 204 -4.29 -21.56 22.85
N ASN A 205 -5.06 -20.57 22.51
CA ASN A 205 -6.30 -20.27 23.21
C ASN A 205 -7.40 -21.16 22.65
N GLY A 206 -7.98 -22.00 23.49
CA GLY A 206 -9.07 -22.94 23.18
C GLY A 206 -10.36 -22.33 22.59
N ALA A 207 -10.32 -21.11 22.09
CA ALA A 207 -11.30 -20.56 21.19
C ALA A 207 -11.07 -21.15 19.79
N ALA A 208 -12.08 -21.83 19.25
CA ALA A 208 -12.07 -22.30 17.87
C ALA A 208 -11.62 -21.16 16.97
N PRO A 209 -10.66 -21.40 16.01
CA PRO A 209 -10.21 -20.37 15.09
C PRO A 209 -11.43 -19.72 14.47
N ALA A 210 -11.53 -18.39 14.52
CA ALA A 210 -12.63 -17.68 13.87
C ALA A 210 -12.72 -18.17 12.41
N ASP A 211 -13.94 -18.48 11.93
CA ASP A 211 -14.14 -18.91 10.54
C ASP A 211 -13.82 -17.75 9.61
N THR A 212 -12.57 -17.71 9.12
CA THR A 212 -12.08 -16.69 8.19
C THR A 212 -12.40 -17.03 6.73
N THR A 213 -13.00 -18.20 6.48
CA THR A 213 -13.44 -18.64 5.15
C THR A 213 -14.34 -17.60 4.44
N PRO A 214 -15.30 -16.94 5.12
CA PRO A 214 -16.12 -15.92 4.49
C PRO A 214 -15.32 -14.68 4.02
N GLN A 215 -14.32 -14.25 4.79
CA GLN A 215 -13.48 -13.10 4.42
C GLN A 215 -12.60 -13.41 3.22
N LEU A 216 -11.92 -14.56 3.22
CA LEU A 216 -11.13 -15.02 2.08
C LEU A 216 -11.98 -15.19 0.81
N ARG A 217 -13.18 -15.76 0.93
CA ARG A 217 -14.12 -15.91 -0.18
C ARG A 217 -14.55 -14.54 -0.74
N ARG A 218 -14.78 -13.55 0.12
CA ARG A 218 -15.13 -12.18 -0.30
C ARG A 218 -13.94 -11.51 -1.01
N ALA A 219 -12.72 -11.63 -0.47
CA ALA A 219 -11.51 -11.10 -1.08
C ALA A 219 -11.28 -11.73 -2.47
N LEU A 220 -11.45 -13.05 -2.59
CA LEU A 220 -11.33 -13.77 -3.87
C LEU A 220 -12.40 -13.31 -4.88
N ARG A 221 -13.66 -13.20 -4.46
CA ARG A 221 -14.75 -12.68 -5.32
C ARG A 221 -14.46 -11.25 -5.77
N LEU A 222 -13.98 -10.39 -4.86
CA LEU A 222 -13.64 -9.01 -5.20
C LEU A 222 -12.52 -8.96 -6.22
N ALA A 223 -11.42 -9.66 -5.98
CA ALA A 223 -10.28 -9.71 -6.90
C ALA A 223 -10.66 -10.27 -8.27
N THR A 224 -11.41 -11.39 -8.29
CA THR A 224 -11.90 -12.00 -9.55
C THR A 224 -12.85 -11.05 -10.28
N GLY A 225 -13.81 -10.45 -9.58
CA GLY A 225 -14.78 -9.54 -10.19
C GLY A 225 -14.12 -8.28 -10.76
N VAL A 226 -13.20 -7.66 -10.03
CA VAL A 226 -12.40 -6.53 -10.55
C VAL A 226 -11.53 -6.96 -11.72
N GLY A 227 -10.88 -8.13 -11.63
CA GLY A 227 -10.10 -8.69 -12.73
C GLY A 227 -10.94 -8.87 -14.01
N LEU A 228 -12.17 -9.38 -13.89
CA LEU A 228 -13.10 -9.51 -15.02
C LEU A 228 -13.49 -8.14 -15.59
N VAL A 229 -13.77 -7.14 -14.75
CA VAL A 229 -14.05 -5.77 -15.21
C VAL A 229 -12.86 -5.22 -15.99
N LEU A 230 -11.64 -5.31 -15.44
CA LEU A 230 -10.44 -4.82 -16.10
C LEU A 230 -10.15 -5.57 -17.40
N ALA A 231 -10.34 -6.90 -17.43
CA ALA A 231 -10.21 -7.70 -18.65
C ALA A 231 -11.23 -7.30 -19.71
N GLY A 232 -12.45 -7.04 -19.30
CA GLY A 232 -13.51 -6.60 -20.20
C GLY A 232 -13.25 -5.22 -20.81
N VAL A 233 -12.85 -4.26 -19.98
CA VAL A 233 -12.54 -2.87 -20.43
C VAL A 233 -11.29 -2.83 -21.33
N SER A 234 -10.30 -3.71 -21.07
CA SER A 234 -9.07 -3.82 -21.89
C SER A 234 -9.23 -4.71 -23.11
N SER A 235 -10.43 -5.30 -23.33
CA SER A 235 -10.66 -6.21 -24.44
C SER A 235 -10.83 -5.48 -25.77
N PRO A 236 -10.17 -5.91 -26.86
CA PRO A 236 -10.43 -5.39 -28.18
C PRO A 236 -11.82 -5.81 -28.73
N SER A 237 -12.42 -6.86 -28.16
CA SER A 237 -13.75 -7.34 -28.53
C SER A 237 -14.83 -6.66 -27.70
N ILE A 238 -15.68 -5.88 -28.35
CA ILE A 238 -16.84 -5.21 -27.70
C ILE A 238 -17.78 -6.25 -27.07
N LEU A 239 -18.01 -7.39 -27.73
CA LEU A 239 -18.88 -8.46 -27.20
C LEU A 239 -18.29 -9.06 -25.93
N LEU A 240 -16.98 -9.32 -25.90
CA LEU A 240 -16.33 -9.83 -24.70
C LEU A 240 -16.33 -8.81 -23.56
N GLY A 241 -16.12 -7.53 -23.87
CA GLY A 241 -16.23 -6.45 -22.91
C GLY A 241 -17.64 -6.33 -22.34
N ALA A 242 -18.66 -6.36 -23.19
CA ALA A 242 -20.06 -6.29 -22.80
C ALA A 242 -20.50 -7.50 -21.93
N ALA A 243 -19.85 -8.65 -22.07
CA ALA A 243 -20.08 -9.81 -21.22
C ALA A 243 -19.32 -9.74 -19.89
N LEU A 244 -18.01 -9.45 -19.95
CA LEU A 244 -17.13 -9.54 -18.77
C LEU A 244 -17.38 -8.40 -17.76
N VAL A 245 -17.67 -7.17 -18.22
CA VAL A 245 -17.85 -6.02 -17.32
C VAL A 245 -19.08 -6.20 -16.40
N PRO A 246 -20.29 -6.51 -16.91
CA PRO A 246 -21.45 -6.74 -16.03
C PRO A 246 -21.25 -7.92 -15.08
N VAL A 247 -20.70 -9.03 -15.56
CA VAL A 247 -20.40 -10.21 -14.71
C VAL A 247 -19.42 -9.83 -13.62
N GLY A 248 -18.34 -9.14 -13.98
CA GLY A 248 -17.36 -8.67 -13.02
C GLY A 248 -17.95 -7.74 -11.95
N LEU A 249 -18.81 -6.80 -12.34
CA LEU A 249 -19.51 -5.91 -11.40
C LEU A 249 -20.48 -6.67 -10.49
N LEU A 250 -21.25 -7.64 -11.03
CA LEU A 250 -22.13 -8.49 -10.24
C LEU A 250 -21.38 -9.29 -9.16
N VAL A 251 -20.15 -9.67 -9.43
CA VAL A 251 -19.28 -10.40 -8.48
C VAL A 251 -18.56 -9.45 -7.51
N ALA A 252 -18.01 -8.35 -8.02
CA ALA A 252 -17.17 -7.43 -7.23
C ALA A 252 -17.98 -6.56 -6.26
N VAL A 253 -19.09 -5.95 -6.73
CA VAL A 253 -19.84 -4.95 -5.95
C VAL A 253 -20.39 -5.53 -4.64
N PRO A 254 -21.09 -6.69 -4.63
CA PRO A 254 -21.58 -7.25 -3.38
C PRO A 254 -20.45 -7.67 -2.43
N ALA A 255 -19.31 -8.11 -2.96
CA ALA A 255 -18.15 -8.47 -2.16
C ALA A 255 -17.52 -7.21 -1.53
N PHE A 256 -17.36 -6.14 -2.30
CA PHE A 256 -16.85 -4.86 -1.84
C PHE A 256 -17.72 -4.26 -0.74
N LEU A 257 -19.05 -4.16 -0.96
CA LEU A 257 -19.98 -3.59 0.01
C LEU A 257 -20.00 -4.33 1.37
N ARG A 258 -19.60 -5.61 1.38
CA ARG A 258 -19.48 -6.42 2.61
C ARG A 258 -18.12 -6.33 3.29
N LEU A 259 -17.10 -5.82 2.60
CA LEU A 259 -15.72 -5.70 3.08
C LEU A 259 -15.39 -4.30 3.61
N VAL A 260 -16.14 -3.28 3.19
CA VAL A 260 -15.95 -1.90 3.63
C VAL A 260 -17.05 -1.46 4.60
N PRO A 261 -16.81 -0.45 5.44
CA PRO A 261 -17.84 0.11 6.33
C PRO A 261 -19.07 0.54 5.56
N ARG A 262 -20.26 0.39 6.18
CA ARG A 262 -21.51 0.86 5.59
C ARG A 262 -21.44 2.36 5.33
N GLY A 263 -21.86 2.81 4.15
CA GLY A 263 -21.85 4.22 3.76
C GLY A 263 -20.56 4.70 3.07
N THR A 264 -19.54 3.84 2.89
CA THR A 264 -18.29 4.18 2.18
C THR A 264 -18.57 4.71 0.78
N VAL A 265 -19.42 4.07 -0.01
CA VAL A 265 -19.78 4.51 -1.38
C VAL A 265 -20.54 5.85 -1.39
N ARG A 266 -21.28 6.16 -0.33
CA ARG A 266 -22.01 7.43 -0.17
C ARG A 266 -21.19 8.52 0.50
N LEU A 267 -19.92 8.29 0.75
CA LEU A 267 -19.02 9.20 1.48
C LEU A 267 -19.64 9.68 2.81
N GLN A 268 -20.27 8.77 3.57
CA GLN A 268 -20.80 9.14 4.89
C GLN A 268 -19.68 9.63 5.80
N ARG A 269 -19.98 10.68 6.58
CA ARG A 269 -19.01 11.37 7.42
C ARG A 269 -18.24 10.42 8.37
N GLY A 270 -17.00 10.71 8.64
CA GLY A 270 -16.12 9.95 9.54
C GLY A 270 -15.40 8.79 8.85
N THR A 271 -15.35 7.62 9.49
CA THR A 271 -14.57 6.45 9.05
C THR A 271 -14.92 5.99 7.63
N SER A 272 -16.21 6.04 7.25
CA SER A 272 -16.65 5.66 5.90
C SER A 272 -16.07 6.57 4.82
N ALA A 273 -16.06 7.89 5.05
CA ALA A 273 -15.43 8.84 4.14
C ALA A 273 -13.90 8.67 4.12
N ALA A 274 -13.28 8.34 5.26
CA ALA A 274 -11.84 8.09 5.33
C ALA A 274 -11.41 6.86 4.54
N VAL A 275 -12.16 5.75 4.62
CA VAL A 275 -11.91 4.53 3.83
C VAL A 275 -12.10 4.78 2.34
N ALA A 276 -13.16 5.51 1.95
CA ALA A 276 -13.38 5.91 0.55
C ALA A 276 -12.26 6.83 0.05
N GLY A 277 -11.88 7.82 0.88
CA GLY A 277 -10.78 8.74 0.59
C GLY A 277 -9.46 8.01 0.37
N MET A 278 -9.16 6.98 1.19
CA MET A 278 -7.97 6.15 1.01
C MET A 278 -7.97 5.41 -0.34
N GLY A 279 -9.10 4.83 -0.73
CA GLY A 279 -9.24 4.17 -2.04
C GLY A 279 -9.07 5.15 -3.20
N LEU A 280 -9.72 6.31 -3.14
CA LEU A 280 -9.63 7.35 -4.17
C LEU A 280 -8.23 7.97 -4.26
N LEU A 281 -7.56 8.16 -3.11
CA LEU A 281 -6.19 8.66 -3.02
C LEU A 281 -5.21 7.75 -3.75
N ASN A 282 -5.30 6.44 -3.48
CA ASN A 282 -4.43 5.45 -4.10
C ASN A 282 -4.77 5.23 -5.58
N LEU A 283 -6.05 5.30 -5.97
CA LEU A 283 -6.47 5.30 -7.37
C LEU A 283 -5.82 6.48 -8.12
N ALA A 284 -5.89 7.68 -7.55
CA ALA A 284 -5.35 8.88 -8.18
C ALA A 284 -3.82 8.85 -8.28
N PHE A 285 -3.15 8.52 -7.18
CA PHE A 285 -1.68 8.54 -7.15
C PHE A 285 -1.06 7.42 -7.97
N PHE A 286 -1.35 6.16 -7.65
CA PHE A 286 -0.75 5.01 -8.35
C PHE A 286 -1.26 4.87 -9.79
N GLY A 287 -2.52 5.29 -10.05
CA GLY A 287 -3.05 5.39 -11.39
C GLY A 287 -2.31 6.40 -12.27
N SER A 288 -1.72 7.46 -11.70
CA SER A 288 -0.86 8.40 -12.40
C SER A 288 0.59 7.92 -12.46
N GLU A 289 1.16 7.53 -11.31
CA GLU A 289 2.55 7.15 -11.16
C GLU A 289 2.99 6.06 -12.14
N THR A 290 2.15 5.04 -12.32
CA THR A 290 2.42 3.91 -13.21
C THR A 290 2.64 4.34 -14.67
N PHE A 291 1.99 5.41 -15.12
CA PHE A 291 2.07 5.84 -16.52
C PHE A 291 3.04 6.98 -16.77
N ILE A 292 3.62 7.58 -15.72
CA ILE A 292 4.65 8.63 -15.87
C ILE A 292 5.89 8.12 -16.61
N PRO A 293 6.50 6.98 -16.23
CA PRO A 293 7.65 6.45 -16.97
C PRO A 293 7.32 6.11 -18.43
N LEU A 294 6.12 5.59 -18.68
CA LEU A 294 5.64 5.30 -20.03
C LEU A 294 5.52 6.59 -20.85
N ALA A 295 4.90 7.64 -20.29
CA ALA A 295 4.73 8.93 -20.95
C ALA A 295 6.08 9.61 -21.25
N LEU A 296 7.01 9.60 -20.28
CA LEU A 296 8.34 10.14 -20.44
C LEU A 296 9.12 9.44 -21.54
N LYS A 297 9.00 8.12 -21.63
CA LYS A 297 9.69 7.34 -22.66
C LYS A 297 9.04 7.48 -24.04
N GLU A 298 7.73 7.23 -24.14
CA GLU A 298 7.02 7.16 -25.42
C GLU A 298 6.79 8.53 -26.08
N ILE A 299 6.50 9.55 -25.27
CA ILE A 299 6.12 10.87 -25.78
C ILE A 299 7.32 11.81 -25.82
N ARG A 300 8.22 11.68 -24.81
CA ARG A 300 9.35 12.60 -24.65
C ARG A 300 10.69 12.02 -25.09
N GLY A 301 10.78 10.71 -25.31
CA GLY A 301 12.04 10.01 -25.63
C GLY A 301 13.08 10.04 -24.51
N GLU A 302 12.63 10.22 -23.26
CA GLU A 302 13.52 10.33 -22.10
C GLU A 302 14.09 8.98 -21.68
N SER A 303 15.26 9.02 -21.04
CA SER A 303 15.91 7.82 -20.51
C SER A 303 15.16 7.21 -19.31
N THR A 304 15.41 5.94 -19.05
CA THR A 304 14.87 5.26 -17.86
C THR A 304 15.36 5.94 -16.57
N LEU A 305 16.58 6.49 -16.57
CA LEU A 305 17.14 7.21 -15.43
C LEU A 305 16.32 8.48 -15.11
N VAL A 306 15.96 9.27 -16.14
CA VAL A 306 15.10 10.45 -15.96
C VAL A 306 13.75 10.05 -15.38
N SER A 307 13.14 8.99 -15.88
CA SER A 307 11.90 8.44 -15.33
C SER A 307 12.05 8.04 -13.85
N GLY A 308 13.12 7.36 -13.49
CA GLY A 308 13.43 7.00 -12.11
C GLY A 308 13.61 8.21 -11.19
N LEU A 309 14.28 9.27 -11.67
CA LEU A 309 14.46 10.51 -10.90
C LEU A 309 13.13 11.24 -10.67
N VAL A 310 12.23 11.25 -11.64
CA VAL A 310 10.88 11.82 -11.49
C VAL A 310 10.08 11.07 -10.43
N LEU A 311 10.13 9.73 -10.40
CA LEU A 311 9.48 8.92 -9.36
C LEU A 311 10.12 9.13 -7.98
N THR A 312 11.46 9.27 -7.92
CA THR A 312 12.18 9.59 -6.68
C THR A 312 11.73 10.95 -6.12
N ALA A 313 11.51 11.95 -6.97
CA ALA A 313 11.03 13.26 -6.55
C ALA A 313 9.67 13.18 -5.84
N ALA A 314 8.75 12.33 -6.32
CA ALA A 314 7.47 12.09 -5.65
C ALA A 314 7.65 11.41 -4.29
N THR A 315 8.56 10.46 -4.16
CA THR A 315 8.82 9.78 -2.87
C THR A 315 9.39 10.74 -1.84
N LEU A 316 10.28 11.65 -2.25
CA LEU A 316 10.77 12.72 -1.39
C LEU A 316 9.63 13.66 -0.98
N GLY A 317 8.77 14.03 -1.93
CA GLY A 317 7.55 14.79 -1.66
C GLY A 317 6.65 14.08 -0.63
N TRP A 318 6.38 12.78 -0.82
CA TRP A 318 5.58 11.98 0.11
C TRP A 318 6.13 12.00 1.54
N THR A 319 7.43 11.78 1.67
CA THR A 319 8.11 11.80 2.97
C THR A 319 7.97 13.18 3.64
N ALA A 320 8.22 14.24 2.88
CA ALA A 320 8.07 15.62 3.37
C ALA A 320 6.60 15.94 3.76
N GLY A 321 5.64 15.48 2.96
CA GLY A 321 4.20 15.62 3.23
C GLY A 321 3.75 14.88 4.49
N ALA A 322 4.24 13.66 4.71
CA ALA A 322 3.95 12.90 5.93
C ALA A 322 4.50 13.59 7.19
N TRP A 323 5.73 14.13 7.12
CA TRP A 323 6.31 14.91 8.21
C TRP A 323 5.56 16.25 8.45
N ALA A 324 5.12 16.88 7.37
CA ALA A 324 4.28 18.09 7.49
C ALA A 324 2.94 17.77 8.15
N ALA A 325 2.28 16.66 7.76
CA ALA A 325 1.02 16.23 8.38
C ALA A 325 1.18 15.98 9.87
N GLU A 326 2.27 15.37 10.32
CA GLU A 326 2.55 15.15 11.73
C GLU A 326 2.72 16.49 12.49
N ARG A 327 3.53 17.42 11.93
CA ARG A 327 3.75 18.73 12.57
C ARG A 327 2.48 19.59 12.60
N LEU A 328 1.74 19.64 11.49
CA LEU A 328 0.47 20.37 11.42
C LEU A 328 -0.55 19.79 12.38
N GLY A 329 -0.66 18.45 12.48
CA GLY A 329 -1.60 17.77 13.35
C GLY A 329 -1.37 17.99 14.86
N ARG A 330 -0.25 18.63 15.24
CA ARG A 330 -0.02 19.14 16.61
C ARG A 330 -0.63 20.52 16.85
N ARG A 331 -0.99 21.26 15.79
CA ARG A 331 -1.46 22.66 15.84
C ARG A 331 -2.91 22.81 15.38
N VAL A 332 -3.39 21.94 14.50
CA VAL A 332 -4.73 21.95 13.94
C VAL A 332 -5.37 20.57 14.04
N ASP A 333 -6.70 20.49 13.94
CA ASP A 333 -7.35 19.19 13.86
C ASP A 333 -6.82 18.45 12.62
N ARG A 334 -6.22 17.28 12.84
CA ARG A 334 -5.63 16.44 11.78
C ARG A 334 -6.60 16.16 10.64
N ARG A 335 -7.89 16.11 10.92
CA ARG A 335 -8.93 15.86 9.93
C ARG A 335 -9.02 16.95 8.86
N THR A 336 -8.63 18.18 9.19
CA THR A 336 -8.63 19.29 8.24
C THR A 336 -7.48 19.21 7.24
N ILE A 337 -6.47 18.36 7.45
CA ILE A 337 -5.29 18.23 6.59
C ILE A 337 -5.59 17.37 5.33
N ALA A 338 -6.58 16.45 5.39
CA ALA A 338 -6.87 15.54 4.28
C ALA A 338 -7.33 16.28 3.01
N LEU A 339 -8.20 17.29 3.16
CA LEU A 339 -8.71 18.09 2.04
C LEU A 339 -7.56 18.82 1.29
N PRO A 340 -6.75 19.67 1.94
CA PRO A 340 -5.63 20.32 1.25
C PRO A 340 -4.62 19.31 0.69
N GLY A 341 -4.36 18.17 1.36
CA GLY A 341 -3.50 17.13 0.84
C GLY A 341 -4.01 16.56 -0.50
N ALA A 342 -5.30 16.26 -0.60
CA ALA A 342 -5.90 15.77 -1.84
C ALA A 342 -5.94 16.84 -2.95
N LEU A 343 -6.13 18.12 -2.61
CA LEU A 343 -6.06 19.24 -3.57
C LEU A 343 -4.63 19.43 -4.10
N VAL A 344 -3.63 19.33 -3.23
CA VAL A 344 -2.21 19.38 -3.62
C VAL A 344 -1.85 18.22 -4.54
N LEU A 345 -2.36 17.00 -4.26
CA LEU A 345 -2.22 15.86 -5.19
C LEU A 345 -2.87 16.17 -6.54
N THR A 346 -4.07 16.75 -6.56
CA THR A 346 -4.74 17.15 -7.82
C THR A 346 -3.89 18.11 -8.62
N LEU A 347 -3.28 19.12 -7.98
CA LEU A 347 -2.36 20.06 -8.65
C LEU A 347 -1.10 19.35 -9.19
N GLY A 348 -0.53 18.42 -8.43
CA GLY A 348 0.58 17.60 -8.87
C GLY A 348 0.26 16.79 -10.12
N ILE A 349 -0.90 16.12 -10.15
CA ILE A 349 -1.38 15.35 -11.31
C ILE A 349 -1.62 16.30 -12.52
N ALA A 350 -2.25 17.44 -12.30
CA ALA A 350 -2.46 18.43 -13.36
C ALA A 350 -1.13 18.94 -13.93
N GLY A 351 -0.11 19.18 -13.09
CA GLY A 351 1.23 19.53 -13.55
C GLY A 351 1.90 18.41 -14.34
N VAL A 352 1.81 17.16 -13.87
CA VAL A 352 2.37 15.99 -14.58
C VAL A 352 1.66 15.72 -15.91
N SER A 353 0.38 16.04 -16.04
CA SER A 353 -0.35 15.87 -17.31
C SER A 353 0.26 16.68 -18.46
N THR A 354 1.04 17.72 -18.12
CA THR A 354 1.77 18.53 -19.12
C THR A 354 2.93 17.77 -19.79
N THR A 355 3.26 16.56 -19.34
CA THR A 355 4.26 15.68 -19.98
C THR A 355 3.93 15.44 -21.46
N VAL A 356 2.66 15.50 -21.86
CA VAL A 356 2.25 15.36 -23.26
C VAL A 356 2.63 16.56 -24.14
N PHE A 357 3.06 17.69 -23.56
CA PHE A 357 3.47 18.88 -24.29
C PHE A 357 5.00 18.98 -24.34
N PRO A 358 5.65 18.80 -25.51
CA PRO A 358 7.11 18.83 -25.64
C PRO A 358 7.78 20.12 -25.16
N ALA A 359 7.10 21.25 -25.20
CA ALA A 359 7.62 22.56 -24.78
C ALA A 359 7.83 22.67 -23.25
N VAL A 360 7.19 21.82 -22.46
CA VAL A 360 7.30 21.84 -20.98
C VAL A 360 8.58 21.15 -20.53
N SER A 361 9.34 21.76 -19.63
CA SER A 361 10.59 21.17 -19.12
C SER A 361 10.35 19.94 -18.27
N ILE A 362 11.24 18.95 -18.34
CA ILE A 362 11.20 17.75 -17.48
C ILE A 362 11.34 18.12 -16.00
N THR A 363 12.11 19.16 -15.69
CA THR A 363 12.22 19.68 -14.32
C THR A 363 10.86 20.11 -13.77
N PHE A 364 10.01 20.77 -14.59
CA PHE A 364 8.66 21.13 -14.18
C PHE A 364 7.80 19.88 -13.91
N VAL A 365 7.90 18.86 -14.77
CA VAL A 365 7.20 17.57 -14.57
C VAL A 365 7.63 16.91 -13.26
N ALA A 366 8.95 16.85 -12.99
CA ALA A 366 9.50 16.28 -11.76
C ALA A 366 9.05 17.04 -10.51
N LEU A 367 9.10 18.36 -10.53
CA LEU A 367 8.62 19.20 -9.43
C LEU A 367 7.11 19.07 -9.22
N SER A 368 6.34 18.98 -10.30
CA SER A 368 4.89 18.73 -10.22
C SER A 368 4.60 17.39 -9.55
N TRP A 369 5.38 16.33 -9.89
CA TRP A 369 5.18 15.06 -9.27
C TRP A 369 5.68 15.02 -7.81
N ALA A 370 6.71 15.77 -7.46
CA ALA A 370 7.09 16.01 -6.06
C ALA A 370 5.96 16.67 -5.25
N VAL A 371 5.26 17.64 -5.85
CA VAL A 371 4.05 18.28 -5.27
C VAL A 371 2.93 17.24 -5.10
N GLY A 372 2.71 16.38 -6.11
CA GLY A 372 1.76 15.26 -5.99
C GLY A 372 2.11 14.31 -4.85
N GLY A 373 3.40 13.95 -4.72
CA GLY A 373 3.93 13.18 -3.61
C GLY A 373 3.71 13.85 -2.25
N PHE A 374 3.94 15.16 -2.15
CA PHE A 374 3.65 15.90 -0.92
C PHE A 374 2.16 15.84 -0.56
N GLY A 375 1.28 15.99 -1.55
CA GLY A 375 -0.17 15.89 -1.37
C GLY A 375 -0.63 14.54 -0.82
N ILE A 376 -0.14 13.43 -1.41
CA ILE A 376 -0.49 12.09 -0.89
C ILE A 376 0.08 11.88 0.51
N GLY A 377 1.29 12.36 0.82
CA GLY A 377 1.87 12.27 2.16
C GLY A 377 1.02 12.92 3.23
N LEU A 378 0.47 14.11 2.95
CA LEU A 378 -0.47 14.81 3.83
C LEU A 378 -1.77 14.01 4.03
N ALA A 379 -2.41 13.61 2.94
CA ALA A 379 -3.74 13.00 2.97
C ALA A 379 -3.72 11.57 3.52
N TYR A 380 -2.74 10.74 3.12
CA TYR A 380 -2.63 9.34 3.53
C TYR A 380 -2.53 9.18 5.03
N SER A 381 -1.63 9.94 5.67
CA SER A 381 -1.45 9.92 7.13
C SER A 381 -2.73 10.30 7.86
N THR A 382 -3.45 11.29 7.34
CA THR A 382 -4.71 11.76 7.93
C THR A 382 -5.82 10.72 7.83
N PHE A 383 -6.05 10.16 6.63
CA PHE A 383 -7.08 9.12 6.44
C PHE A 383 -6.81 7.89 7.30
N SER A 384 -5.54 7.44 7.39
CA SER A 384 -5.14 6.30 8.21
C SER A 384 -5.47 6.53 9.68
N LEU A 385 -5.14 7.70 10.23
CA LEU A 385 -5.42 8.02 11.62
C LEU A 385 -6.93 8.11 11.91
N VAL A 386 -7.73 8.69 11.00
CA VAL A 386 -9.19 8.78 11.18
C VAL A 386 -9.83 7.40 11.17
N VAL A 387 -9.38 6.49 10.31
CA VAL A 387 -9.89 5.11 10.27
C VAL A 387 -9.57 4.38 11.57
N LEU A 388 -8.34 4.48 12.06
CA LEU A 388 -7.91 3.80 13.29
C LEU A 388 -8.59 4.39 14.54
N ALA A 389 -8.67 5.73 14.63
CA ALA A 389 -9.32 6.40 15.75
C ALA A 389 -10.86 6.24 15.79
N GLY A 390 -11.48 5.96 14.65
CA GLY A 390 -12.92 5.69 14.55
C GLY A 390 -13.31 4.23 14.69
N ALA A 391 -12.35 3.33 14.92
CA ALA A 391 -12.61 1.93 15.19
C ALA A 391 -13.16 1.75 16.63
N GLN A 392 -14.13 0.83 16.78
CA GLN A 392 -14.58 0.43 18.12
C GLN A 392 -13.49 -0.38 18.80
N GLU A 393 -13.41 -0.33 20.12
CA GLU A 393 -12.48 -1.14 20.90
C GLU A 393 -12.60 -2.63 20.52
N GLY A 394 -11.48 -3.25 20.16
CA GLY A 394 -11.41 -4.62 19.69
C GLY A 394 -11.73 -4.83 18.20
N SER A 395 -12.04 -3.77 17.42
CA SER A 395 -12.29 -3.83 15.97
C SER A 395 -11.24 -3.11 15.12
N GLU A 396 -10.13 -2.65 15.74
CA GLU A 396 -9.06 -1.90 15.07
C GLU A 396 -8.44 -2.69 13.90
N GLY A 397 -8.29 -4.01 14.08
CA GLY A 397 -7.79 -4.90 13.03
C GLY A 397 -8.71 -4.97 11.81
N ALA A 398 -10.02 -4.97 12.02
CA ALA A 398 -11.01 -4.95 10.94
C ALA A 398 -11.00 -3.60 10.19
N ALA A 399 -10.86 -2.48 10.94
CA ALA A 399 -10.76 -1.15 10.36
C ALA A 399 -9.48 -0.99 9.53
N ALA A 400 -8.33 -1.42 10.05
CA ALA A 400 -7.06 -1.42 9.34
C ALA A 400 -7.11 -2.30 8.08
N SER A 401 -7.73 -3.48 8.16
CA SER A 401 -7.91 -4.37 7.02
C SER A 401 -8.80 -3.76 5.94
N GLY A 402 -9.91 -3.11 6.34
CA GLY A 402 -10.80 -2.41 5.41
C GLY A 402 -10.11 -1.25 4.70
N MET A 403 -9.28 -0.50 5.42
CA MET A 403 -8.46 0.58 4.86
C MET A 403 -7.44 0.03 3.84
N LYS A 404 -6.71 -1.03 4.21
CA LYS A 404 -5.72 -1.65 3.32
C LYS A 404 -6.35 -2.24 2.07
N LEU A 405 -7.54 -2.81 2.21
CA LEU A 405 -8.33 -3.28 1.08
C LEU A 405 -8.70 -2.14 0.12
N ALA A 406 -9.19 -1.01 0.65
CA ALA A 406 -9.54 0.16 -0.16
C ALA A 406 -8.30 0.73 -0.87
N GLU A 407 -7.15 0.80 -0.21
CA GLU A 407 -5.86 1.21 -0.77
C GLU A 407 -5.48 0.35 -1.99
N VAL A 408 -5.38 -0.97 -1.79
CA VAL A 408 -4.96 -1.90 -2.84
C VAL A 408 -5.96 -1.92 -3.99
N LEU A 409 -7.26 -1.89 -3.69
CA LEU A 409 -8.31 -1.87 -4.69
C LEU A 409 -8.29 -0.58 -5.52
N GLY A 410 -8.11 0.57 -4.85
CA GLY A 410 -7.99 1.88 -5.51
C GLY A 410 -6.85 1.88 -6.52
N GLY A 411 -5.65 1.46 -6.09
CA GLY A 411 -4.49 1.32 -6.97
C GLY A 411 -4.76 0.40 -8.16
N ALA A 412 -5.30 -0.81 -7.91
CA ALA A 412 -5.60 -1.77 -8.97
C ALA A 412 -6.59 -1.24 -10.02
N ILE A 413 -7.65 -0.54 -9.58
CA ILE A 413 -8.64 0.08 -10.46
C ILE A 413 -8.03 1.25 -11.23
N GLY A 414 -7.29 2.15 -10.55
CA GLY A 414 -6.67 3.31 -11.19
C GLY A 414 -5.71 2.91 -12.31
N ILE A 415 -4.84 1.96 -12.01
CA ILE A 415 -3.87 1.42 -12.97
C ILE A 415 -4.58 0.66 -14.08
N GLY A 416 -5.53 -0.21 -13.74
CA GLY A 416 -6.21 -1.03 -14.73
C GLY A 416 -7.06 -0.22 -15.72
N LEU A 417 -7.82 0.77 -15.25
CA LEU A 417 -8.59 1.67 -16.12
C LEU A 417 -7.66 2.59 -16.93
N GLY A 418 -6.58 3.10 -16.32
CA GLY A 418 -5.55 3.85 -17.04
C GLY A 418 -4.94 3.02 -18.18
N GLY A 419 -4.64 1.75 -17.92
CA GLY A 419 -4.12 0.83 -18.94
C GLY A 419 -5.11 0.55 -20.08
N ALA A 420 -6.40 0.47 -19.76
CA ALA A 420 -7.44 0.32 -20.78
C ALA A 420 -7.52 1.56 -21.69
N LEU A 421 -7.40 2.77 -21.13
CA LEU A 421 -7.32 4.02 -21.90
C LEU A 421 -6.10 4.04 -22.80
N ILE A 422 -4.92 3.65 -22.28
CA ILE A 422 -3.67 3.58 -23.08
C ILE A 422 -3.80 2.57 -24.21
N ALA A 423 -4.33 1.36 -23.94
CA ALA A 423 -4.53 0.34 -24.96
C ALA A 423 -5.51 0.81 -26.08
N ALA A 424 -6.57 1.49 -25.71
CA ALA A 424 -7.51 2.09 -26.66
C ALA A 424 -6.85 3.21 -27.48
N GLY A 425 -5.99 4.04 -26.85
CA GLY A 425 -5.21 5.07 -27.51
C GLY A 425 -4.19 4.51 -28.50
N GLU A 426 -3.51 3.42 -28.15
CA GLU A 426 -2.60 2.69 -29.03
C GLU A 426 -3.32 2.20 -30.29
N ALA A 427 -4.46 1.51 -30.07
CA ALA A 427 -5.28 1.00 -31.18
C ALA A 427 -5.80 2.11 -32.11
N ALA A 428 -6.02 3.33 -31.58
CA ALA A 428 -6.47 4.48 -32.33
C ALA A 428 -5.32 5.37 -32.88
N GLY A 429 -4.04 5.04 -32.62
CA GLY A 429 -2.88 5.87 -32.97
C GLY A 429 -2.85 7.22 -32.21
N ARG A 430 -3.41 7.28 -30.99
CA ARG A 430 -3.57 8.50 -30.18
C ARG A 430 -3.08 8.30 -28.75
N VAL A 431 -1.86 7.78 -28.59
CA VAL A 431 -1.29 7.45 -27.27
C VAL A 431 -1.15 8.70 -26.39
N GLU A 432 -0.78 9.85 -26.97
CA GLU A 432 -0.67 11.13 -26.24
C GLU A 432 -2.00 11.55 -25.61
N LEU A 433 -3.07 11.51 -26.41
CA LEU A 433 -4.42 11.85 -25.93
C LEU A 433 -4.90 10.87 -24.87
N ALA A 434 -4.62 9.59 -25.03
CA ALA A 434 -4.95 8.56 -24.03
C ALA A 434 -4.17 8.78 -22.73
N THR A 435 -2.89 9.13 -22.81
CA THR A 435 -2.05 9.46 -21.66
C THR A 435 -2.58 10.67 -20.90
N PHE A 436 -2.94 11.73 -21.64
CA PHE A 436 -3.62 12.89 -21.04
C PHE A 436 -4.95 12.46 -20.36
N GLY A 437 -5.71 11.59 -21.02
CA GLY A 437 -6.97 11.04 -20.48
C GLY A 437 -6.76 10.27 -19.15
N VAL A 438 -5.66 9.53 -19.02
CA VAL A 438 -5.29 8.87 -17.75
C VAL A 438 -5.07 9.90 -16.64
N PHE A 439 -4.28 10.94 -16.89
CA PHE A 439 -4.03 11.97 -15.88
C PHE A 439 -5.29 12.77 -15.56
N ALA A 440 -6.14 13.06 -16.55
CA ALA A 440 -7.43 13.73 -16.33
C ALA A 440 -8.37 12.86 -15.44
N PHE A 441 -8.47 11.58 -15.74
CA PHE A 441 -9.26 10.63 -14.95
C PHE A 441 -8.76 10.54 -13.50
N THR A 442 -7.46 10.43 -13.29
CA THR A 442 -6.86 10.35 -11.96
C THR A 442 -6.94 11.67 -11.20
N ALA A 443 -6.87 12.82 -11.89
CA ALA A 443 -7.11 14.14 -11.30
C ALA A 443 -8.58 14.27 -10.80
N VAL A 444 -9.55 13.80 -11.59
CA VAL A 444 -10.96 13.75 -11.15
C VAL A 444 -11.10 12.88 -9.90
N ALA A 445 -10.44 11.72 -9.84
CA ALA A 445 -10.45 10.88 -8.64
C ALA A 445 -9.83 11.60 -7.43
N ALA A 446 -8.76 12.39 -7.62
CA ALA A 446 -8.15 13.21 -6.56
C ALA A 446 -9.11 14.32 -6.07
N VAL A 447 -9.92 14.91 -6.95
CA VAL A 447 -10.98 15.85 -6.56
C VAL A 447 -12.05 15.14 -5.72
N PHE A 448 -12.49 13.94 -6.10
CA PHE A 448 -13.39 13.14 -5.28
C PHE A 448 -12.76 12.73 -3.93
N CYS A 449 -11.46 12.48 -3.90
CA CYS A 449 -10.71 12.29 -2.66
C CYS A 449 -10.75 13.55 -1.77
N ALA A 450 -10.62 14.74 -2.34
CA ALA A 450 -10.77 16.02 -1.61
C ALA A 450 -12.19 16.16 -1.02
N LEU A 451 -13.23 15.77 -1.78
CA LEU A 451 -14.61 15.72 -1.27
C LEU A 451 -14.76 14.73 -0.10
N ALA A 452 -14.08 13.57 -0.16
CA ALA A 452 -14.05 12.64 0.97
C ALA A 452 -13.33 13.25 2.18
N GLY A 453 -12.22 13.96 1.96
CA GLY A 453 -11.49 14.70 3.00
C GLY A 453 -12.34 15.77 3.69
N SER A 454 -13.19 16.48 2.96
CA SER A 454 -14.12 17.46 3.52
C SER A 454 -15.25 16.84 4.39
N ARG A 455 -15.46 15.53 4.27
CA ARG A 455 -16.48 14.77 5.03
C ARG A 455 -15.94 14.16 6.33
N LEU A 456 -14.67 14.38 6.67
CA LEU A 456 -14.14 13.97 7.96
C LEU A 456 -14.76 14.84 9.05
N ILE A 457 -15.27 14.21 10.12
CA ILE A 457 -15.87 14.95 11.25
C ILE A 457 -14.75 15.60 12.05
N ALA A 458 -14.77 16.91 12.17
CA ALA A 458 -13.95 17.58 13.15
C ALA A 458 -14.44 17.20 14.56
N HIS A 459 -13.55 16.76 15.46
CA HIS A 459 -13.88 16.75 16.87
C HIS A 459 -13.94 18.23 17.32
N ALA A 460 -15.02 18.63 17.96
CA ALA A 460 -14.98 19.83 18.77
C ALA A 460 -13.77 19.65 19.71
N VAL A 461 -12.79 20.53 19.60
CA VAL A 461 -11.71 20.59 20.58
C VAL A 461 -12.43 20.78 21.89
N SER A 462 -12.44 19.76 22.76
CA SER A 462 -12.91 19.90 24.13
C SER A 462 -11.94 20.87 24.79
N ASN A 463 -12.30 22.16 24.78
CA ASN A 463 -11.77 23.15 25.67
C ASN A 463 -12.33 22.86 27.08
N ALA A 464 -12.07 21.66 27.59
CA ALA A 464 -12.16 21.44 29.02
C ALA A 464 -10.97 22.22 29.64
N PRO A 465 -11.19 23.22 30.46
CA PRO A 465 -10.09 23.91 31.14
C PRO A 465 -9.36 22.84 31.98
N GLU A 466 -8.04 22.73 31.76
CA GLU A 466 -7.14 22.04 32.70
C GLU A 466 -7.34 22.69 34.07
N GLY A 467 -8.08 22.07 34.97
CA GLY A 467 -8.33 22.62 36.32
C GLY A 467 -9.65 22.20 36.97
N ALA A 468 -10.54 21.45 36.29
CA ALA A 468 -11.70 20.90 36.99
C ALA A 468 -11.27 19.71 37.86
N HIS A 469 -10.88 20.00 39.10
CA HIS A 469 -10.76 19.01 40.17
C HIS A 469 -12.09 18.25 40.24
N LEU A 470 -12.09 16.95 39.89
CA LEU A 470 -13.18 16.07 40.22
C LEU A 470 -13.39 16.09 41.76
N PRO A 471 -14.58 16.33 42.25
CA PRO A 471 -14.82 16.21 43.68
C PRO A 471 -14.58 14.73 44.08
N THR A 472 -13.68 14.56 45.04
CA THR A 472 -13.41 13.25 45.67
C THR A 472 -14.74 12.67 46.17
N PRO A 473 -15.13 11.43 45.82
CA PRO A 473 -16.33 10.84 46.38
C PRO A 473 -16.16 10.68 47.88
N ALA A 474 -17.11 11.26 48.61
CA ALA A 474 -17.17 11.12 50.06
C ALA A 474 -17.33 9.65 50.45
N VAL A 475 -16.38 9.13 51.20
CA VAL A 475 -16.45 7.79 51.81
C VAL A 475 -17.54 7.84 52.87
N PRO A 476 -18.58 6.97 52.83
CA PRO A 476 -19.56 6.92 53.91
C PRO A 476 -18.91 6.34 55.15
N VAL A 477 -18.93 7.13 56.21
CA VAL A 477 -18.55 6.68 57.57
C VAL A 477 -19.64 5.75 58.04
N THR A 478 -19.32 4.46 58.16
CA THR A 478 -20.18 3.48 58.85
C THR A 478 -20.02 3.70 60.34
N GLU A 479 -21.04 4.26 61.00
CA GLU A 479 -21.19 4.21 62.44
C GLU A 479 -21.48 2.74 62.87
N GLN A 480 -20.62 2.23 63.73
CA GLN A 480 -20.89 1.02 64.51
C GLN A 480 -21.74 1.38 65.73
N HIS A 481 -22.88 0.72 65.83
CA HIS A 481 -23.53 0.40 67.10
C HIS A 481 -23.87 -1.08 67.15
#